data_14139c3283e0c73cec1f5393db913ea7
#
_entry.id   14139c3283e0c73cec1f5393db913ea7
#
_cell.length_a   1.000
_cell.length_b   1.000
_cell.length_c   1.000
_cell.angle_alpha   90.00
_cell.angle_beta   90.00
_cell.angle_gamma   90.00
#
_symmetry.space_group_name_H-M   'P 1'
#
loop_
_entity.id
_entity.type
_entity.pdbx_description
1 polymer ?
#
loop_
_entity_poly.entity_id
_entity_poly.type
_entity_poly.pdbx_seq_one_letter_code
_entity_poly.pdbx_strand_id
1 'polypeptide(L)'
;MKAMIFAAGLGTRLKPLTNTMPKALVPLAGKTLLQWQVEKLREAGITDIIVNVHHFPDQIIEAIRVNNGWGCNVTISDEREMLLDTGGGLRKMYQEQCTTYKGPILACNVDILSNIDIRALVQRYEQSGCSQLVVSERATQRYLCFDGSGILCGWTNIATGELKGHDGRHLAFSGMQILSADVLKHLEDMPAEKFSLIDFYLNVMQKEVLQAYVPDDYRMMDVGKIGQIAEAEAFAERL
;
A
#
# COMPACT_ATOMS: atom_id res chain seq x y z
N MET A 1 -9.76 13.06 2.32
CA MET A 1 -8.82 11.96 2.67
C MET A 1 -7.51 12.22 1.93
N LYS A 2 -6.35 11.95 2.55
CA LYS A 2 -5.06 11.91 1.84
C LYS A 2 -4.71 10.47 1.47
N ALA A 3 -3.86 10.29 0.46
CA ALA A 3 -3.33 8.97 0.13
C ALA A 3 -1.81 8.93 0.24
N MET A 4 -1.25 7.73 0.49
CA MET A 4 0.17 7.42 0.38
C MET A 4 0.39 6.29 -0.62
N ILE A 5 1.34 6.46 -1.53
CA ILE A 5 1.80 5.41 -2.45
C ILE A 5 3.19 4.97 -2.01
N PHE A 6 3.36 3.67 -1.68
CA PHE A 6 4.65 3.09 -1.37
C PHE A 6 5.45 2.84 -2.65
N ALA A 7 6.43 3.70 -2.92
CA ALA A 7 7.27 3.67 -4.12
C ALA A 7 8.78 3.55 -3.83
N ALA A 8 9.19 3.44 -2.56
CA ALA A 8 10.59 3.35 -2.13
C ALA A 8 11.26 1.97 -2.39
N GLY A 9 10.52 0.98 -2.90
CA GLY A 9 11.00 -0.38 -3.08
C GLY A 9 12.13 -0.52 -4.11
N LEU A 10 13.14 -1.36 -3.81
CA LEU A 10 14.31 -1.59 -4.68
C LEU A 10 13.99 -2.31 -6.01
N GLY A 11 12.87 -2.99 -6.12
CA GLY A 11 12.46 -3.68 -7.34
C GLY A 11 13.39 -4.81 -7.81
N THR A 12 14.13 -5.45 -6.93
CA THR A 12 15.21 -6.40 -7.26
C THR A 12 14.77 -7.56 -8.18
N ARG A 13 13.50 -7.98 -8.10
CA ARG A 13 12.92 -9.05 -8.92
C ARG A 13 12.57 -8.60 -10.36
N LEU A 14 12.60 -7.30 -10.64
CA LEU A 14 12.36 -6.70 -11.96
C LEU A 14 13.68 -6.40 -12.71
N LYS A 15 14.83 -6.79 -12.18
CA LYS A 15 16.09 -6.66 -12.90
C LYS A 15 16.04 -7.44 -14.23
N PRO A 16 16.63 -6.89 -15.33
CA PRO A 16 17.53 -5.75 -15.38
C PRO A 16 16.85 -4.36 -15.43
N LEU A 17 15.53 -4.24 -15.61
CA LEU A 17 14.85 -2.94 -15.74
C LEU A 17 15.18 -1.98 -14.56
N THR A 18 15.14 -2.50 -13.36
CA THR A 18 15.41 -1.71 -12.15
C THR A 18 16.88 -1.48 -11.83
N ASN A 19 17.80 -1.81 -12.76
CA ASN A 19 19.18 -1.38 -12.65
C ASN A 19 19.37 0.11 -13.03
N THR A 20 18.46 0.69 -13.81
CA THR A 20 18.56 2.04 -14.36
C THR A 20 17.36 2.93 -14.05
N MET A 21 16.28 2.36 -13.52
CA MET A 21 15.08 3.12 -13.13
C MET A 21 14.43 2.55 -11.86
N PRO A 22 13.69 3.35 -11.08
CA PRO A 22 12.94 2.85 -9.94
C PRO A 22 11.76 1.99 -10.42
N LYS A 23 11.35 1.01 -9.59
CA LYS A 23 10.19 0.16 -9.88
C LYS A 23 8.93 0.96 -10.21
N ALA A 24 8.71 2.07 -9.51
CA ALA A 24 7.55 2.95 -9.70
C ALA A 24 7.44 3.51 -11.13
N LEU A 25 8.55 3.61 -11.86
CA LEU A 25 8.58 4.13 -13.22
C LEU A 25 8.64 3.04 -14.31
N VAL A 26 8.59 1.77 -13.94
CA VAL A 26 8.51 0.67 -14.92
C VAL A 26 7.26 0.89 -15.79
N PRO A 27 7.43 0.93 -17.14
CA PRO A 27 6.30 1.13 -18.04
C PRO A 27 5.45 -0.14 -18.12
N LEU A 28 4.13 0.05 -18.17
CA LEU A 28 3.14 -1.02 -18.29
C LEU A 28 1.92 -0.49 -19.05
N ALA A 29 1.56 -1.10 -20.18
CA ALA A 29 0.42 -0.71 -20.99
C ALA A 29 0.36 0.82 -21.24
N GLY A 30 1.49 1.43 -21.63
CA GLY A 30 1.59 2.85 -22.00
C GLY A 30 1.67 3.84 -20.83
N LYS A 31 1.63 3.39 -19.57
CA LYS A 31 1.77 4.23 -18.36
C LYS A 31 2.84 3.67 -17.44
N THR A 32 3.35 4.48 -16.52
CA THR A 32 4.19 3.96 -15.43
C THR A 32 3.33 3.35 -14.31
N LEU A 33 3.90 2.46 -13.49
CA LEU A 33 3.18 1.91 -12.32
C LEU A 33 2.70 3.03 -11.38
N LEU A 34 3.51 4.07 -11.18
CA LEU A 34 3.14 5.23 -10.38
C LEU A 34 1.95 5.98 -11.00
N GLN A 35 1.97 6.20 -12.32
CA GLN A 35 0.89 6.86 -13.02
C GLN A 35 -0.44 6.10 -12.87
N TRP A 36 -0.41 4.77 -12.99
CA TRP A 36 -1.59 3.93 -12.75
C TRP A 36 -2.20 4.16 -11.38
N GLN A 37 -1.38 4.22 -10.31
CA GLN A 37 -1.88 4.44 -8.95
C GLN A 37 -2.40 5.86 -8.75
N VAL A 38 -1.66 6.88 -9.24
CA VAL A 38 -2.09 8.28 -9.10
C VAL A 38 -3.43 8.53 -9.81
N GLU A 39 -3.57 8.06 -11.05
CA GLU A 39 -4.81 8.23 -11.81
C GLU A 39 -5.98 7.52 -11.15
N LYS A 40 -5.78 6.30 -10.65
CA LYS A 40 -6.80 5.55 -9.92
C LYS A 40 -7.28 6.27 -8.65
N LEU A 41 -6.36 6.83 -7.88
CA LEU A 41 -6.70 7.64 -6.70
C LEU A 41 -7.46 8.91 -7.09
N ARG A 42 -6.99 9.61 -8.14
CA ARG A 42 -7.64 10.80 -8.69
C ARG A 42 -9.08 10.52 -9.13
N GLU A 43 -9.31 9.43 -9.86
CA GLU A 43 -10.64 9.01 -10.30
C GLU A 43 -11.59 8.72 -9.15
N ALA A 44 -11.05 8.28 -8.01
CA ALA A 44 -11.80 8.12 -6.77
C ALA A 44 -12.02 9.45 -6.01
N GLY A 45 -11.46 10.58 -6.50
CA GLY A 45 -11.58 11.90 -5.87
C GLY A 45 -10.50 12.18 -4.81
N ILE A 46 -9.45 11.35 -4.72
CA ILE A 46 -8.34 11.54 -3.80
C ILE A 46 -7.18 12.19 -4.56
N THR A 47 -6.97 13.49 -4.34
CA THR A 47 -6.01 14.32 -5.09
C THR A 47 -4.82 14.79 -4.28
N ASP A 48 -4.84 14.67 -2.94
CA ASP A 48 -3.69 14.92 -2.08
C ASP A 48 -2.95 13.59 -1.84
N ILE A 49 -1.82 13.41 -2.51
CA ILE A 49 -1.08 12.15 -2.55
C ILE A 49 0.34 12.37 -2.03
N ILE A 50 0.81 11.47 -1.18
CA ILE A 50 2.20 11.41 -0.73
C ILE A 50 2.86 10.20 -1.39
N VAL A 51 4.05 10.37 -1.95
CA VAL A 51 4.84 9.29 -2.55
C VAL A 51 6.16 9.18 -1.80
N ASN A 52 6.46 8.03 -1.18
CA ASN A 52 7.76 7.82 -0.62
C ASN A 52 8.76 7.37 -1.69
N VAL A 53 10.00 7.84 -1.56
CA VAL A 53 11.06 7.58 -2.56
C VAL A 53 12.35 7.19 -1.87
N HIS A 54 13.09 6.21 -2.45
CA HIS A 54 14.41 5.79 -1.99
C HIS A 54 15.33 5.46 -3.17
N HIS A 55 14.98 4.44 -3.97
CA HIS A 55 15.78 3.98 -5.12
C HIS A 55 15.52 4.87 -6.33
N PHE A 56 16.57 5.54 -6.85
CA PHE A 56 16.46 6.57 -7.88
C PHE A 56 15.43 7.67 -7.57
N PRO A 57 15.49 8.32 -6.40
CA PRO A 57 14.46 9.27 -5.96
C PRO A 57 14.26 10.41 -6.95
N ASP A 58 15.35 10.94 -7.52
CA ASP A 58 15.31 12.09 -8.42
C ASP A 58 14.55 11.77 -9.72
N GLN A 59 14.56 10.51 -10.19
CA GLN A 59 13.77 10.11 -11.35
C GLN A 59 12.27 10.13 -11.06
N ILE A 60 11.85 9.69 -9.87
CA ILE A 60 10.44 9.72 -9.44
C ILE A 60 9.99 11.17 -9.29
N ILE A 61 10.78 12.00 -8.62
CA ILE A 61 10.51 13.44 -8.43
C ILE A 61 10.35 14.15 -9.77
N GLU A 62 11.27 13.89 -10.70
CA GLU A 62 11.21 14.49 -12.04
C GLU A 62 10.00 14.01 -12.83
N ALA A 63 9.67 12.71 -12.77
CA ALA A 63 8.48 12.18 -13.44
C ALA A 63 7.19 12.83 -12.92
N ILE A 64 7.07 13.04 -11.60
CA ILE A 64 5.94 13.75 -11.00
C ILE A 64 5.91 15.21 -11.48
N ARG A 65 7.05 15.89 -11.49
CA ARG A 65 7.16 17.30 -11.89
C ARG A 65 6.76 17.53 -13.35
N VAL A 66 7.32 16.77 -14.29
CA VAL A 66 7.07 16.97 -15.72
C VAL A 66 5.66 16.60 -16.13
N ASN A 67 5.00 15.70 -15.39
CA ASN A 67 3.62 15.32 -15.63
C ASN A 67 2.61 16.10 -14.77
N ASN A 68 3.06 17.17 -14.08
CA ASN A 68 2.22 17.98 -13.21
C ASN A 68 1.40 17.12 -12.22
N GLY A 69 2.06 16.09 -11.60
CA GLY A 69 1.44 15.16 -10.68
C GLY A 69 0.26 14.38 -11.26
N TRP A 70 0.14 14.28 -12.58
CA TRP A 70 -1.02 13.72 -13.29
C TRP A 70 -2.36 14.35 -12.85
N GLY A 71 -2.32 15.63 -12.51
CA GLY A 71 -3.47 16.41 -12.07
C GLY A 71 -3.78 16.28 -10.56
N CYS A 72 -2.85 15.77 -9.78
CA CYS A 72 -2.92 15.67 -8.32
C CYS A 72 -1.87 16.56 -7.63
N ASN A 73 -2.13 16.92 -6.38
CA ASN A 73 -1.16 17.51 -5.48
C ASN A 73 -0.29 16.41 -4.88
N VAL A 74 0.92 16.21 -5.44
CA VAL A 74 1.82 15.13 -5.02
C VAL A 74 2.96 15.71 -4.18
N THR A 75 3.07 15.22 -2.94
CA THR A 75 4.16 15.53 -2.01
C THR A 75 5.11 14.35 -1.91
N ILE A 76 6.40 14.60 -1.76
CA ILE A 76 7.43 13.56 -1.61
C ILE A 76 7.75 13.34 -0.13
N SER A 77 7.83 12.07 0.29
CA SER A 77 8.46 11.63 1.53
C SER A 77 9.78 10.96 1.17
N ASP A 78 10.89 11.65 1.39
CA ASP A 78 12.21 11.27 0.88
C ASP A 78 12.94 10.35 1.88
N GLU A 79 13.12 9.09 1.50
CA GLU A 79 13.83 8.06 2.27
C GLU A 79 15.24 7.76 1.70
N ARG A 80 15.85 8.66 0.90
CA ARG A 80 17.13 8.39 0.22
C ARG A 80 18.25 8.02 1.18
N GLU A 81 18.26 8.55 2.38
CA GLU A 81 19.26 8.27 3.42
C GLU A 81 19.15 6.83 3.94
N MET A 82 17.92 6.34 4.12
CA MET A 82 17.66 5.01 4.66
C MET A 82 16.29 4.47 4.21
N LEU A 83 16.28 3.26 3.67
CA LEU A 83 15.05 2.53 3.36
C LEU A 83 14.38 2.04 4.65
N LEU A 84 13.22 2.61 4.96
CA LEU A 84 12.52 2.42 6.23
C LEU A 84 11.58 1.21 6.26
N ASP A 85 11.38 0.50 5.12
CA ASP A 85 10.30 -0.46 4.91
C ASP A 85 8.91 0.22 4.98
N THR A 86 7.84 -0.53 4.74
CA THR A 86 6.49 0.03 4.56
C THR A 86 5.92 0.68 5.82
N GLY A 87 6.15 0.13 6.99
CA GLY A 87 5.70 0.70 8.25
C GLY A 87 6.51 1.93 8.67
N GLY A 88 7.85 1.85 8.56
CA GLY A 88 8.72 2.99 8.86
C GLY A 88 8.50 4.15 7.88
N GLY A 89 8.29 3.87 6.59
CA GLY A 89 7.91 4.87 5.59
C GLY A 89 6.57 5.55 5.90
N LEU A 90 5.58 4.77 6.35
CA LEU A 90 4.30 5.32 6.80
C LEU A 90 4.46 6.24 8.02
N ARG A 91 5.31 5.85 9.00
CA ARG A 91 5.61 6.69 10.16
C ARG A 91 6.29 7.99 9.77
N LYS A 92 7.31 7.93 8.90
CA LYS A 92 8.00 9.13 8.40
C LYS A 92 7.02 10.09 7.73
N MET A 93 6.19 9.58 6.81
CA MET A 93 5.14 10.36 6.18
C MET A 93 4.18 10.96 7.22
N TYR A 94 3.75 10.17 8.21
CA TYR A 94 2.85 10.65 9.27
C TYR A 94 3.48 11.81 10.06
N GLN A 95 4.74 11.70 10.44
CA GLN A 95 5.48 12.75 11.16
C GLN A 95 5.66 14.03 10.31
N GLU A 96 5.99 13.89 9.02
CA GLU A 96 6.25 15.03 8.14
C GLU A 96 4.97 15.76 7.71
N GLN A 97 3.88 15.02 7.44
CA GLN A 97 2.70 15.54 6.76
C GLN A 97 1.48 15.70 7.68
N CYS A 98 1.43 14.98 8.79
CA CYS A 98 0.22 14.88 9.61
C CYS A 98 0.24 15.72 10.88
N THR A 99 1.18 16.65 11.05
CA THR A 99 1.13 17.63 12.14
C THR A 99 -0.15 18.48 12.09
N THR A 100 -0.67 18.73 10.89
CA THR A 100 -1.88 19.52 10.64
C THR A 100 -3.07 18.69 10.17
N TYR A 101 -2.84 17.46 9.67
CA TYR A 101 -3.88 16.58 9.15
C TYR A 101 -4.24 15.51 10.19
N LYS A 102 -5.50 15.45 10.60
CA LYS A 102 -6.04 14.52 11.61
C LYS A 102 -7.02 13.50 11.02
N GLY A 103 -7.06 13.37 9.71
CA GLY A 103 -7.95 12.44 9.03
C GLY A 103 -7.30 11.09 8.72
N PRO A 104 -8.07 10.17 8.12
CA PRO A 104 -7.59 8.86 7.68
C PRO A 104 -6.64 8.96 6.49
N ILE A 105 -5.75 7.98 6.37
CA ILE A 105 -4.85 7.81 5.22
C ILE A 105 -5.24 6.54 4.46
N LEU A 106 -5.46 6.67 3.13
CA LEU A 106 -5.44 5.53 2.24
C LEU A 106 -4.00 5.28 1.82
N ALA A 107 -3.47 4.10 2.10
CA ALA A 107 -2.12 3.75 1.66
C ALA A 107 -2.16 2.55 0.70
N CYS A 108 -1.35 2.59 -0.36
CA CYS A 108 -1.29 1.52 -1.37
C CYS A 108 0.12 1.29 -1.90
N ASN A 109 0.38 0.06 -2.32
CA ASN A 109 1.62 -0.31 -2.99
C ASN A 109 1.59 0.16 -4.46
N VAL A 110 2.70 0.71 -4.95
CA VAL A 110 2.83 1.20 -6.33
C VAL A 110 2.71 0.10 -7.38
N ASP A 111 3.00 -1.14 -7.00
CA ASP A 111 3.12 -2.30 -7.89
C ASP A 111 1.89 -3.21 -7.94
N ILE A 112 0.79 -2.82 -7.30
CA ILE A 112 -0.45 -3.60 -7.31
C ILE A 112 -1.45 -2.97 -8.28
N LEU A 113 -1.70 -3.64 -9.38
CA LEU A 113 -2.85 -3.34 -10.24
C LEU A 113 -4.09 -4.08 -9.76
N SER A 114 -5.25 -3.46 -9.80
CA SER A 114 -6.51 -4.10 -9.39
C SER A 114 -7.73 -3.37 -9.92
N ASN A 115 -8.86 -4.07 -9.95
CA ASN A 115 -10.16 -3.50 -10.26
C ASN A 115 -10.91 -2.96 -9.02
N ILE A 116 -10.20 -2.74 -7.90
CA ILE A 116 -10.85 -2.26 -6.67
C ILE A 116 -11.61 -0.95 -6.90
N ASP A 117 -12.83 -0.90 -6.41
CA ASP A 117 -13.57 0.37 -6.28
C ASP A 117 -13.13 1.07 -4.98
N ILE A 118 -12.27 2.10 -5.16
CA ILE A 118 -11.76 2.89 -4.03
C ILE A 118 -12.89 3.69 -3.37
N ARG A 119 -13.91 4.13 -4.12
CA ARG A 119 -15.06 4.86 -3.54
C ARG A 119 -15.86 3.97 -2.60
N ALA A 120 -16.10 2.71 -3.01
CA ALA A 120 -16.75 1.73 -2.15
C ALA A 120 -15.93 1.43 -0.88
N LEU A 121 -14.60 1.34 -0.99
CA LEU A 121 -13.70 1.18 0.16
C LEU A 121 -13.79 2.40 1.11
N VAL A 122 -13.77 3.62 0.57
CA VAL A 122 -13.93 4.85 1.37
C VAL A 122 -15.28 4.89 2.06
N GLN A 123 -16.36 4.57 1.34
CA GLN A 123 -17.71 4.49 1.91
C GLN A 123 -17.80 3.47 3.05
N ARG A 124 -17.17 2.29 2.87
CA ARG A 124 -17.10 1.27 3.92
C ARG A 124 -16.39 1.79 5.18
N TYR A 125 -15.27 2.49 5.00
CA TYR A 125 -14.57 3.15 6.10
C TYR A 125 -15.46 4.18 6.80
N GLU A 126 -16.13 5.06 6.07
CA GLU A 126 -17.01 6.10 6.62
C GLU A 126 -18.19 5.51 7.42
N GLN A 127 -18.75 4.40 6.95
CA GLN A 127 -19.84 3.71 7.63
C GLN A 127 -19.41 2.99 8.92
N SER A 128 -18.21 2.38 8.92
CA SER A 128 -17.73 1.60 10.07
C SER A 128 -16.96 2.42 11.08
N GLY A 129 -16.30 3.50 10.66
CA GLY A 129 -15.30 4.24 11.44
C GLY A 129 -14.01 3.46 11.71
N CYS A 130 -13.91 2.20 11.28
CA CYS A 130 -12.78 1.31 11.53
C CYS A 130 -11.81 1.27 10.36
N SER A 131 -10.52 1.12 10.65
CA SER A 131 -9.51 0.90 9.61
C SER A 131 -9.83 -0.32 8.75
N GLN A 132 -9.66 -0.22 7.43
CA GLN A 132 -9.99 -1.25 6.45
C GLN A 132 -8.73 -1.79 5.80
N LEU A 133 -8.50 -3.10 5.85
CA LEU A 133 -7.44 -3.79 5.14
C LEU A 133 -8.04 -4.50 3.93
N VAL A 134 -7.63 -4.13 2.72
CA VAL A 134 -8.09 -4.83 1.50
C VAL A 134 -7.42 -6.20 1.43
N VAL A 135 -8.23 -7.23 1.42
CA VAL A 135 -7.79 -8.62 1.47
C VAL A 135 -8.57 -9.48 0.47
N SER A 136 -8.05 -10.66 0.15
CA SER A 136 -8.69 -11.62 -0.75
C SER A 136 -8.39 -13.06 -0.38
N GLU A 137 -9.13 -14.01 -0.94
CA GLU A 137 -8.93 -15.46 -0.74
C GLU A 137 -7.85 -16.06 -1.65
N ARG A 138 -7.07 -15.22 -2.36
CA ARG A 138 -6.01 -15.71 -3.25
C ARG A 138 -4.98 -16.54 -2.47
N ALA A 139 -4.43 -17.56 -3.14
CA ALA A 139 -3.37 -18.37 -2.57
C ALA A 139 -2.07 -17.57 -2.37
N THR A 140 -1.47 -17.70 -1.20
CA THR A 140 -0.17 -17.13 -0.82
C THR A 140 0.47 -17.98 0.28
N GLN A 141 1.69 -17.67 0.68
CA GLN A 141 2.33 -18.28 1.84
C GLN A 141 2.11 -17.50 3.13
N ARG A 142 1.74 -16.21 3.03
CA ARG A 142 1.61 -15.29 4.16
C ARG A 142 0.21 -14.72 4.19
N TYR A 143 -0.50 -14.94 5.29
CA TYR A 143 -1.87 -14.48 5.46
C TYR A 143 -2.01 -13.60 6.70
N LEU A 144 -2.92 -12.65 6.63
CA LEU A 144 -3.54 -12.05 7.81
C LEU A 144 -4.63 -12.99 8.31
N CYS A 145 -4.74 -13.13 9.64
CA CYS A 145 -5.77 -13.95 10.29
C CYS A 145 -6.86 -13.05 10.84
N PHE A 146 -8.11 -13.34 10.52
CA PHE A 146 -9.26 -12.57 10.96
C PHE A 146 -10.20 -13.46 11.77
N ASP A 147 -10.78 -12.89 12.83
CA ASP A 147 -11.78 -13.57 13.65
C ASP A 147 -13.14 -13.71 12.93
N GLY A 148 -14.14 -14.30 13.61
CA GLY A 148 -15.48 -14.50 13.07
C GLY A 148 -16.25 -13.22 12.75
N SER A 149 -15.79 -12.06 13.25
CA SER A 149 -16.35 -10.73 12.97
C SER A 149 -15.58 -9.99 11.88
N GLY A 150 -14.53 -10.60 11.31
CA GLY A 150 -13.67 -9.98 10.30
C GLY A 150 -12.68 -8.98 10.89
N ILE A 151 -12.33 -9.08 12.16
CA ILE A 151 -11.35 -8.23 12.83
C ILE A 151 -10.00 -8.95 12.83
N LEU A 152 -8.93 -8.21 12.51
CA LEU A 152 -7.57 -8.74 12.49
C LEU A 152 -7.18 -9.26 13.88
N CYS A 153 -6.76 -10.52 13.96
CA CYS A 153 -6.36 -11.19 15.19
C CYS A 153 -4.96 -11.84 15.11
N GLY A 154 -4.35 -11.91 13.92
CA GLY A 154 -3.02 -12.50 13.78
C GLY A 154 -2.48 -12.46 12.35
N TRP A 155 -1.35 -13.13 12.19
CA TRP A 155 -0.67 -13.33 10.92
C TRP A 155 -0.01 -14.71 10.91
N THR A 156 -0.03 -15.39 9.77
CA THR A 156 0.64 -16.70 9.63
C THR A 156 1.46 -16.79 8.34
N ASN A 157 2.53 -17.58 8.41
CA ASN A 157 3.30 -18.04 7.26
C ASN A 157 3.18 -19.56 7.16
N ILE A 158 2.36 -20.05 6.24
CA ILE A 158 2.08 -21.49 6.08
C ILE A 158 3.30 -22.28 5.59
N ALA A 159 4.30 -21.63 4.95
CA ALA A 159 5.52 -22.31 4.51
C ALA A 159 6.47 -22.62 5.68
N THR A 160 6.45 -21.82 6.74
CA THR A 160 7.31 -21.99 7.92
C THR A 160 6.55 -22.51 9.14
N GLY A 161 5.22 -22.49 9.11
CA GLY A 161 4.37 -22.79 10.27
C GLY A 161 4.35 -21.69 11.33
N GLU A 162 4.92 -20.51 11.03
CA GLU A 162 4.94 -19.38 11.97
C GLU A 162 3.55 -18.77 12.11
N LEU A 163 3.10 -18.58 13.36
CA LEU A 163 1.87 -17.87 13.71
C LEU A 163 2.21 -16.78 14.73
N LYS A 164 1.73 -15.55 14.48
CA LYS A 164 1.80 -14.41 15.39
C LYS A 164 0.39 -13.96 15.74
N GLY A 165 0.07 -13.82 17.03
CA GLY A 165 -1.29 -13.54 17.48
C GLY A 165 -2.16 -14.80 17.50
N HIS A 166 -3.41 -14.69 17.10
CA HIS A 166 -4.38 -15.79 17.07
C HIS A 166 -4.65 -16.25 15.63
N ASP A 167 -4.93 -17.54 15.49
CA ASP A 167 -5.38 -18.09 14.21
C ASP A 167 -6.84 -17.70 13.93
N GLY A 168 -7.24 -17.78 12.65
CA GLY A 168 -8.57 -17.40 12.21
C GLY A 168 -8.76 -17.63 10.71
N ARG A 169 -9.67 -16.87 10.08
CA ARG A 169 -9.82 -16.91 8.63
C ARG A 169 -8.58 -16.32 7.97
N HIS A 170 -7.92 -17.09 7.11
CA HIS A 170 -6.73 -16.70 6.39
C HIS A 170 -7.09 -15.88 5.14
N LEU A 171 -6.71 -14.61 5.10
CA LEU A 171 -6.90 -13.76 3.93
C LEU A 171 -5.57 -13.10 3.53
N ALA A 172 -5.34 -13.07 2.22
CA ALA A 172 -4.12 -12.49 1.66
C ALA A 172 -4.26 -10.96 1.57
N PHE A 173 -3.33 -10.22 2.18
CA PHE A 173 -3.28 -8.77 2.07
C PHE A 173 -3.02 -8.34 0.62
N SER A 174 -3.78 -7.37 0.14
CA SER A 174 -3.78 -6.93 -1.25
C SER A 174 -3.06 -5.59 -1.49
N GLY A 175 -2.24 -5.16 -0.53
CA GLY A 175 -1.39 -3.97 -0.69
C GLY A 175 -2.13 -2.64 -0.69
N MET A 176 -3.38 -2.59 -0.21
CA MET A 176 -4.15 -1.36 -0.05
C MET A 176 -4.90 -1.37 1.27
N GLN A 177 -4.98 -0.23 1.96
CA GLN A 177 -5.68 -0.07 3.23
C GLN A 177 -6.14 1.37 3.45
N ILE A 178 -7.15 1.55 4.31
CA ILE A 178 -7.46 2.84 4.93
C ILE A 178 -7.18 2.71 6.43
N LEU A 179 -6.30 3.55 6.94
CA LEU A 179 -5.96 3.62 8.35
C LEU A 179 -6.60 4.87 8.97
N SER A 180 -7.35 4.68 10.06
CA SER A 180 -7.96 5.76 10.82
C SER A 180 -6.89 6.61 11.52
N ALA A 181 -7.25 7.83 11.90
CA ALA A 181 -6.37 8.70 12.67
C ALA A 181 -5.96 8.07 14.01
N ASP A 182 -6.84 7.29 14.62
CA ASP A 182 -6.55 6.61 15.89
C ASP A 182 -5.51 5.49 15.71
N VAL A 183 -5.60 4.70 14.66
CA VAL A 183 -4.58 3.70 14.32
C VAL A 183 -3.24 4.38 14.01
N LEU A 184 -3.24 5.46 13.23
CA LEU A 184 -2.00 6.14 12.82
C LEU A 184 -1.20 6.73 13.99
N LYS A 185 -1.82 7.13 15.08
CA LYS A 185 -1.12 7.60 16.29
C LYS A 185 -0.15 6.58 16.85
N HIS A 186 -0.48 5.29 16.74
CA HIS A 186 0.34 4.18 17.25
C HIS A 186 1.61 3.91 16.42
N LEU A 187 1.81 4.60 15.30
CA LEU A 187 3.09 4.55 14.57
C LEU A 187 4.25 5.03 15.45
N GLU A 188 3.99 5.97 16.37
CA GLU A 188 5.00 6.46 17.33
C GLU A 188 5.38 5.42 18.41
N ASP A 189 4.50 4.43 18.67
CA ASP A 189 4.75 3.37 19.64
C ASP A 189 5.73 2.30 19.11
N MET A 190 6.06 2.31 17.82
CA MET A 190 6.94 1.32 17.21
C MET A 190 8.40 1.55 17.63
N PRO A 191 9.08 0.55 18.25
CA PRO A 191 10.41 0.74 18.84
C PRO A 191 11.52 0.86 17.79
N ALA A 192 11.36 0.23 16.62
CA ALA A 192 12.35 0.24 15.55
C ALA A 192 12.08 1.39 14.58
N GLU A 193 13.15 1.94 13.97
CA GLU A 193 13.02 2.92 12.90
C GLU A 193 12.54 2.27 11.60
N LYS A 194 13.07 1.09 11.29
CA LYS A 194 12.70 0.28 10.14
C LYS A 194 11.81 -0.88 10.56
N PHE A 195 10.58 -0.93 10.05
CA PHE A 195 9.62 -2.02 10.30
C PHE A 195 8.60 -2.12 9.17
N SER A 196 7.98 -3.29 9.05
CA SER A 196 6.94 -3.53 8.04
C SER A 196 5.55 -3.09 8.53
N LEU A 197 4.61 -2.90 7.60
CA LEU A 197 3.19 -2.71 7.95
C LEU A 197 2.64 -3.90 8.73
N ILE A 198 3.09 -5.12 8.44
CA ILE A 198 2.63 -6.31 9.18
C ILE A 198 3.05 -6.23 10.65
N ASP A 199 4.28 -5.82 10.94
CA ASP A 199 4.73 -5.62 12.32
C ASP A 199 3.89 -4.55 13.03
N PHE A 200 3.57 -3.47 12.31
CA PHE A 200 2.68 -2.43 12.83
C PHE A 200 1.27 -2.95 13.11
N TYR A 201 0.67 -3.70 12.18
CA TYR A 201 -0.67 -4.27 12.39
C TYR A 201 -0.72 -5.20 13.59
N LEU A 202 0.29 -6.06 13.76
CA LEU A 202 0.39 -6.97 14.92
C LEU A 202 0.56 -6.23 16.24
N ASN A 203 1.20 -5.07 16.22
CA ASN A 203 1.32 -4.20 17.40
C ASN A 203 -0.01 -3.52 17.75
N VAL A 204 -0.66 -2.93 16.74
CA VAL A 204 -1.82 -2.08 16.95
C VAL A 204 -3.15 -2.84 17.08
N MET A 205 -3.26 -4.08 16.57
CA MET A 205 -4.48 -4.89 16.64
C MET A 205 -4.95 -5.21 18.07
N GLN A 206 -4.08 -5.05 19.06
CA GLN A 206 -4.43 -5.21 20.47
C GLN A 206 -5.09 -3.97 21.08
N LYS A 207 -5.04 -2.84 20.39
CA LYS A 207 -5.50 -1.52 20.84
C LYS A 207 -6.63 -0.97 19.99
N GLU A 208 -6.61 -1.27 18.69
CA GLU A 208 -7.49 -0.68 17.68
C GLU A 208 -8.05 -1.76 16.75
N VAL A 209 -9.21 -1.46 16.17
CA VAL A 209 -9.89 -2.37 15.23
C VAL A 209 -9.34 -2.19 13.81
N LEU A 210 -8.78 -3.27 13.26
CA LEU A 210 -8.42 -3.39 11.86
C LEU A 210 -9.35 -4.43 11.20
N GLN A 211 -10.19 -4.00 10.26
CA GLN A 211 -11.25 -4.83 9.69
C GLN A 211 -10.88 -5.30 8.28
N ALA A 212 -11.23 -6.54 7.95
CA ALA A 212 -11.11 -7.07 6.61
C ALA A 212 -12.11 -6.39 5.66
N TYR A 213 -11.63 -5.90 4.53
CA TYR A 213 -12.45 -5.52 3.38
C TYR A 213 -12.16 -6.49 2.23
N VAL A 214 -13.13 -7.33 1.92
CA VAL A 214 -13.06 -8.29 0.80
C VAL A 214 -13.95 -7.74 -0.31
N PRO A 215 -13.38 -7.13 -1.37
CA PRO A 215 -14.21 -6.60 -2.47
C PRO A 215 -14.85 -7.74 -3.27
N ASP A 216 -16.07 -7.54 -3.76
CA ASP A 216 -16.72 -8.44 -4.69
C ASP A 216 -15.98 -8.45 -6.03
N ASP A 217 -15.93 -9.60 -6.71
CA ASP A 217 -15.27 -9.81 -8.02
C ASP A 217 -13.85 -9.23 -8.10
N TYR A 218 -13.15 -9.20 -6.98
CA TYR A 218 -11.84 -8.59 -6.86
C TYR A 218 -10.77 -9.33 -7.68
N ARG A 219 -10.12 -8.59 -8.54
CA ARG A 219 -8.97 -9.05 -9.32
C ARG A 219 -7.80 -8.14 -9.07
N MET A 220 -6.64 -8.70 -8.83
CA MET A 220 -5.40 -7.96 -8.63
C MET A 220 -4.21 -8.68 -9.25
N MET A 221 -3.18 -7.91 -9.56
CA MET A 221 -1.90 -8.42 -10.03
C MET A 221 -0.75 -7.66 -9.38
N ASP A 222 0.21 -8.40 -8.79
CA ASP A 222 1.48 -7.88 -8.30
C ASP A 222 2.48 -7.84 -9.48
N VAL A 223 2.86 -6.63 -9.89
CA VAL A 223 3.87 -6.41 -10.93
C VAL A 223 5.27 -6.47 -10.30
N GLY A 224 5.62 -7.66 -9.81
CA GLY A 224 6.83 -7.87 -9.01
C GLY A 224 7.95 -8.63 -9.73
N LYS A 225 7.71 -9.26 -10.88
CA LYS A 225 8.68 -10.10 -11.57
C LYS A 225 8.71 -9.79 -13.06
N ILE A 226 9.91 -9.78 -13.66
CA ILE A 226 10.09 -9.44 -15.07
C ILE A 226 9.31 -10.37 -16.01
N GLY A 227 9.26 -11.67 -15.70
CA GLY A 227 8.51 -12.64 -16.51
C GLY A 227 6.98 -12.48 -16.47
N GLN A 228 6.45 -11.60 -15.66
CA GLN A 228 5.01 -11.33 -15.52
C GLN A 228 4.57 -10.03 -16.21
N ILE A 229 5.49 -9.29 -16.85
CA ILE A 229 5.18 -7.98 -17.47
C ILE A 229 4.09 -8.12 -18.55
N ALA A 230 4.23 -9.07 -19.47
CA ALA A 230 3.24 -9.28 -20.54
C ALA A 230 1.84 -9.66 -19.98
N GLU A 231 1.79 -10.48 -18.92
CA GLU A 231 0.54 -10.82 -18.25
C GLU A 231 -0.06 -9.59 -17.55
N ALA A 232 0.80 -8.75 -16.95
CA ALA A 232 0.39 -7.52 -16.28
C ALA A 232 -0.14 -6.47 -17.29
N GLU A 233 0.45 -6.37 -18.49
CA GLU A 233 -0.07 -5.53 -19.58
C GLU A 233 -1.46 -5.98 -20.02
N ALA A 234 -1.62 -7.28 -20.30
CA ALA A 234 -2.94 -7.84 -20.64
C ALA A 234 -3.97 -7.71 -19.50
N PHE A 235 -3.53 -7.66 -18.25
CA PHE A 235 -4.41 -7.38 -17.11
C PHE A 235 -4.80 -5.91 -17.07
N ALA A 236 -3.84 -4.98 -17.26
CA ALA A 236 -4.06 -3.54 -17.25
C ALA A 236 -5.05 -3.07 -18.33
N GLU A 237 -5.01 -3.68 -19.51
CA GLU A 237 -5.94 -3.40 -20.62
C GLU A 237 -7.41 -3.77 -20.32
N ARG A 238 -7.63 -4.54 -19.26
CA ARG A 238 -8.97 -5.01 -18.83
C ARG A 238 -9.46 -4.33 -17.54
N LEU A 239 -8.70 -3.37 -17.04
CA LEU A 239 -9.08 -2.52 -15.90
C LEU A 239 -9.87 -1.32 -16.36
#